data_87f85d4b8e3d14b4fa519880deb54fd5
#
_entry.id   87f85d4b8e3d14b4fa519880deb54fd5
#
_cell.length_a   1.000
_cell.length_b   1.000
_cell.length_c   1.000
_cell.angle_alpha   90.00
_cell.angle_beta   90.00
_cell.angle_gamma   90.00
#
_symmetry.space_group_name_H-M   'P 1'
#
loop_
_entity.id
_entity.type
_entity.pdbx_description
1 polymer ?
#
loop_
_entity_poly.entity_id
_entity_poly.type
_entity_poly.pdbx_seq_one_letter_code
_entity_poly.pdbx_strand_id
1 'polypeptide(L)'
;IAPRHMKAIKDTGNNLLAAYDPYDGVGIMDSYFPEADYFTEFERFDRHIDRLKRNDSKIDFVSICSPNYLHDSHIRFGLRSGANVICEKPIVLNPWNIDALQEAEKDSGQDVYTILQLRHHKAIKALKKKVEEGPSDKIYDIDLTYLTSRGKWYYTSWKGDLEKSGGI
;
A
#
# COMPACT_ATOMS: atom_id res chain seq x y z
N ILE A 1 -0.08 -0.38 10.44
CA ILE A 1 -0.65 -0.89 9.16
C ILE A 1 0.11 -2.14 8.75
N ALA A 2 1.45 -2.12 8.64
CA ALA A 2 2.27 -3.25 8.19
C ALA A 2 1.91 -4.63 8.80
N PRO A 3 1.62 -4.77 10.11
CA PRO A 3 1.20 -6.07 10.66
C PRO A 3 -0.06 -6.66 10.02
N ARG A 4 -0.97 -5.81 9.51
CA ARG A 4 -2.17 -6.27 8.79
C ARG A 4 -1.82 -6.85 7.42
N HIS A 5 -0.88 -6.22 6.73
CA HIS A 5 -0.36 -6.73 5.46
C HIS A 5 0.40 -8.03 5.67
N MET A 6 1.28 -8.11 6.68
CA MET A 6 2.00 -9.34 7.03
C MET A 6 1.03 -10.49 7.34
N LYS A 7 -0.03 -10.20 8.13
CA LYS A 7 -1.07 -11.18 8.39
C LYS A 7 -1.77 -11.64 7.10
N ALA A 8 -2.12 -10.72 6.21
CA ALA A 8 -2.76 -11.05 4.94
C ALA A 8 -1.84 -11.91 4.03
N ILE A 9 -0.55 -11.56 3.93
CA ILE A 9 0.45 -12.34 3.19
C ILE A 9 0.49 -13.78 3.73
N LYS A 10 0.57 -13.94 5.06
CA LYS A 10 0.60 -15.25 5.71
C LYS A 10 -0.70 -16.04 5.52
N ASP A 11 -1.86 -15.39 5.71
CA ASP A 11 -3.19 -16.03 5.60
C ASP A 11 -3.48 -16.48 4.15
N THR A 12 -2.88 -15.86 3.16
CA THR A 12 -3.01 -16.24 1.74
C THR A 12 -1.97 -17.25 1.27
N GLY A 13 -1.13 -17.77 2.16
CA GLY A 13 -0.12 -18.78 1.86
C GLY A 13 1.08 -18.23 1.09
N ASN A 14 1.25 -16.90 1.07
CA ASN A 14 2.41 -16.25 0.45
C ASN A 14 3.56 -16.09 1.44
N ASN A 15 4.76 -15.85 0.92
CA ASN A 15 5.96 -15.66 1.71
C ASN A 15 6.48 -14.21 1.60
N LEU A 16 7.08 -13.71 2.68
CA LEU A 16 7.77 -12.43 2.70
C LEU A 16 9.28 -12.70 2.62
N LEU A 17 9.92 -12.22 1.56
CA LEU A 17 11.35 -12.44 1.33
C LEU A 17 12.21 -11.41 2.05
N ALA A 18 11.78 -10.14 2.00
CA ALA A 18 12.53 -9.04 2.60
C ALA A 18 11.59 -7.90 3.05
N ALA A 19 12.01 -7.15 4.05
CA ALA A 19 11.31 -5.97 4.51
C ALA A 19 12.26 -4.82 4.82
N TYR A 20 11.76 -3.60 4.64
CA TYR A 20 12.44 -2.37 4.99
C TYR A 20 11.56 -1.52 5.91
N ASP A 21 12.14 -1.08 7.02
CA ASP A 21 11.60 -0.02 7.88
C ASP A 21 12.77 0.73 8.50
N PRO A 22 12.84 2.09 8.45
CA PRO A 22 13.94 2.85 9.06
C PRO A 22 13.98 2.73 10.59
N TYR A 23 12.93 2.20 11.19
CA TYR A 23 12.84 1.94 12.62
C TYR A 23 13.00 0.45 12.91
N ASP A 24 13.47 0.12 14.11
CA ASP A 24 13.57 -1.26 14.55
C ASP A 24 12.18 -1.89 14.72
N GLY A 25 11.82 -2.71 13.75
CA GLY A 25 10.56 -3.47 13.72
C GLY A 25 10.76 -4.99 13.78
N VAL A 26 11.96 -5.45 14.12
CA VAL A 26 12.36 -6.87 14.07
C VAL A 26 11.42 -7.78 14.87
N GLY A 27 11.00 -7.36 16.06
CA GLY A 27 10.08 -8.17 16.87
C GLY A 27 8.71 -8.43 16.22
N ILE A 28 8.26 -7.54 15.33
CA ILE A 28 7.05 -7.76 14.54
C ILE A 28 7.35 -8.75 13.41
N MET A 29 8.50 -8.61 12.75
CA MET A 29 8.94 -9.52 11.70
C MET A 29 9.04 -10.95 12.21
N ASP A 30 9.68 -11.16 13.36
CA ASP A 30 9.83 -12.47 14.00
C ASP A 30 8.48 -13.16 14.27
N SER A 31 7.44 -12.38 14.56
CA SER A 31 6.10 -12.92 14.81
C SER A 31 5.39 -13.45 13.56
N TYR A 32 5.74 -12.97 12.38
CA TYR A 32 5.08 -13.32 11.12
C TYR A 32 5.99 -14.08 10.17
N PHE A 33 7.21 -13.59 9.95
CA PHE A 33 8.17 -14.08 8.96
C PHE A 33 9.60 -14.00 9.49
N PRO A 34 10.00 -14.88 10.43
CA PRO A 34 11.34 -14.84 11.04
C PRO A 34 12.48 -15.09 10.06
N GLU A 35 12.19 -15.73 8.92
CA GLU A 35 13.19 -16.02 7.89
C GLU A 35 13.36 -14.89 6.85
N ALA A 36 12.56 -13.80 6.94
CA ALA A 36 12.65 -12.70 6.00
C ALA A 36 13.86 -11.80 6.32
N ASP A 37 14.57 -11.39 5.27
CA ASP A 37 15.67 -10.42 5.42
C ASP A 37 15.13 -9.05 5.83
N TYR A 38 15.72 -8.42 6.86
CA TYR A 38 15.26 -7.13 7.37
C TYR A 38 16.33 -6.04 7.22
N PHE A 39 15.89 -4.85 6.78
CA PHE A 39 16.76 -3.71 6.51
C PHE A 39 16.23 -2.44 7.16
N THR A 40 17.12 -1.67 7.77
CA THR A 40 16.83 -0.31 8.28
C THR A 40 17.31 0.79 7.33
N GLU A 41 18.04 0.43 6.28
CA GLU A 41 18.58 1.35 5.26
C GLU A 41 18.00 0.99 3.90
N PHE A 42 17.37 1.97 3.24
CA PHE A 42 16.71 1.76 1.96
C PHE A 42 17.71 1.32 0.86
N GLU A 43 18.90 1.90 0.84
CA GLU A 43 19.93 1.57 -0.15
C GLU A 43 20.43 0.12 -0.04
N ARG A 44 20.46 -0.42 1.16
CA ARG A 44 20.79 -1.84 1.39
C ARG A 44 19.66 -2.75 0.94
N PHE A 45 18.43 -2.37 1.25
CA PHE A 45 17.23 -3.05 0.78
C PHE A 45 17.15 -3.08 -0.74
N ASP A 46 17.31 -1.93 -1.41
CA ASP A 46 17.29 -1.80 -2.88
C ASP A 46 18.34 -2.72 -3.53
N ARG A 47 19.59 -2.68 -3.06
CA ARG A 47 20.65 -3.59 -3.54
C ARG A 47 20.35 -5.06 -3.30
N HIS A 48 19.69 -5.41 -2.19
CA HIS A 48 19.30 -6.77 -1.91
C HIS A 48 18.23 -7.25 -2.90
N ILE A 49 17.21 -6.44 -3.16
CA ILE A 49 16.18 -6.72 -4.16
C ILE A 49 16.78 -6.91 -5.55
N ASP A 50 17.71 -6.05 -5.95
CA ASP A 50 18.46 -6.20 -7.21
C ASP A 50 19.26 -7.52 -7.26
N ARG A 51 19.86 -7.94 -6.15
CA ARG A 51 20.58 -9.22 -6.06
C ARG A 51 19.63 -10.41 -6.22
N LEU A 52 18.47 -10.38 -5.57
CA LEU A 52 17.45 -11.42 -5.73
C LEU A 52 17.03 -11.55 -7.19
N LYS A 53 16.73 -10.43 -7.84
CA LYS A 53 16.35 -10.38 -9.27
C LYS A 53 17.44 -10.99 -10.18
N ARG A 54 18.72 -10.70 -9.94
CA ARG A 54 19.85 -11.28 -10.72
C ARG A 54 20.03 -12.77 -10.51
N ASN A 55 19.59 -13.29 -9.37
CA ASN A 55 19.66 -14.73 -9.03
C ASN A 55 18.37 -15.48 -9.40
N ASP A 56 17.58 -14.93 -10.34
CA ASP A 56 16.30 -15.49 -10.79
C ASP A 56 15.26 -15.69 -9.68
N SER A 57 15.45 -15.04 -8.54
CA SER A 57 14.43 -15.00 -7.48
C SER A 57 13.38 -13.95 -7.83
N LYS A 58 12.24 -14.42 -8.32
CA LYS A 58 11.13 -13.53 -8.70
C LYS A 58 10.48 -12.92 -7.47
N ILE A 59 10.29 -11.61 -7.49
CA ILE A 59 9.46 -10.88 -6.55
C ILE A 59 8.15 -10.57 -7.23
N ASP A 60 7.05 -11.17 -6.78
CA ASP A 60 5.75 -10.98 -7.41
C ASP A 60 5.10 -9.68 -6.98
N PHE A 61 5.26 -9.28 -5.71
CA PHE A 61 4.62 -8.10 -5.13
C PHE A 61 5.55 -7.32 -4.19
N VAL A 62 5.43 -5.98 -4.25
CA VAL A 62 5.93 -5.06 -3.24
C VAL A 62 4.75 -4.45 -2.50
N SER A 63 4.70 -4.63 -1.17
CA SER A 63 3.65 -4.08 -0.31
C SER A 63 4.13 -2.82 0.39
N ILE A 64 3.48 -1.68 0.14
CA ILE A 64 3.87 -0.36 0.61
C ILE A 64 2.96 0.09 1.75
N CYS A 65 3.56 0.24 2.93
CA CYS A 65 2.92 0.68 4.17
C CYS A 65 3.60 1.91 4.78
N SER A 66 4.45 2.56 4.02
CA SER A 66 5.23 3.74 4.43
C SER A 66 4.34 4.98 4.65
N PRO A 67 4.89 6.10 5.16
CA PRO A 67 4.21 7.38 5.16
C PRO A 67 3.79 7.85 3.76
N ASN A 68 2.68 8.56 3.66
CA ASN A 68 2.03 8.91 2.40
C ASN A 68 2.96 9.60 1.38
N TYR A 69 3.84 10.50 1.84
CA TYR A 69 4.77 11.23 0.97
C TYR A 69 5.83 10.36 0.29
N LEU A 70 6.01 9.12 0.76
CA LEU A 70 6.96 8.16 0.18
C LEU A 70 6.30 7.21 -0.83
N HIS A 71 4.97 7.19 -0.93
CA HIS A 71 4.27 6.22 -1.74
C HIS A 71 4.71 6.27 -3.22
N ASP A 72 4.76 7.45 -3.83
CA ASP A 72 5.17 7.61 -5.24
C ASP A 72 6.56 6.99 -5.51
N SER A 73 7.55 7.33 -4.68
CA SER A 73 8.91 6.81 -4.84
C SER A 73 9.00 5.30 -4.63
N HIS A 74 8.27 4.77 -3.66
CA HIS A 74 8.24 3.34 -3.37
C HIS A 74 7.46 2.55 -4.43
N ILE A 75 6.40 3.12 -5.02
CA ILE A 75 5.71 2.52 -6.17
C ILE A 75 6.67 2.39 -7.34
N ARG A 76 7.39 3.46 -7.70
CA ARG A 76 8.40 3.44 -8.76
C ARG A 76 9.50 2.41 -8.49
N PHE A 77 9.91 2.27 -7.24
CA PHE A 77 10.85 1.22 -6.84
C PHE A 77 10.28 -0.18 -7.13
N GLY A 78 9.03 -0.47 -6.73
CA GLY A 78 8.39 -1.76 -6.98
C GLY A 78 8.28 -2.09 -8.47
N LEU A 79 7.80 -1.14 -9.27
CA LEU A 79 7.69 -1.27 -10.72
C LEU A 79 9.06 -1.53 -11.38
N ARG A 80 10.08 -0.74 -11.00
CA ARG A 80 11.47 -0.91 -11.49
C ARG A 80 12.04 -2.28 -11.12
N SER A 81 11.65 -2.81 -9.98
CA SER A 81 12.06 -4.15 -9.54
C SER A 81 11.38 -5.27 -10.33
N GLY A 82 10.39 -4.96 -11.16
CA GLY A 82 9.61 -5.93 -11.94
C GLY A 82 8.52 -6.62 -11.12
N ALA A 83 8.06 -5.99 -10.05
CA ALA A 83 7.03 -6.50 -9.17
C ALA A 83 5.74 -5.68 -9.28
N ASN A 84 4.59 -6.35 -9.14
CA ASN A 84 3.34 -5.66 -8.89
C ASN A 84 3.38 -4.93 -7.54
N VAL A 85 2.64 -3.85 -7.42
CA VAL A 85 2.67 -3.02 -6.21
C VAL A 85 1.31 -3.01 -5.51
N ILE A 86 1.30 -3.25 -4.21
CA ILE A 86 0.15 -3.05 -3.34
C ILE A 86 0.46 -1.88 -2.42
N CYS A 87 -0.22 -0.75 -2.60
CA CYS A 87 0.06 0.47 -1.88
C CYS A 87 -1.11 0.90 -0.99
N GLU A 88 -0.80 1.33 0.24
CA GLU A 88 -1.78 1.99 1.12
C GLU A 88 -2.24 3.33 0.50
N LYS A 89 -3.41 3.75 0.89
CA LYS A 89 -3.99 5.04 0.46
C LYS A 89 -3.38 6.22 1.27
N PRO A 90 -3.32 7.41 0.66
CA PRO A 90 -3.51 7.73 -0.75
C PRO A 90 -2.34 7.24 -1.60
N ILE A 91 -2.57 6.93 -2.85
CA ILE A 91 -1.51 6.44 -3.76
C ILE A 91 -0.43 7.50 -4.01
N VAL A 92 -0.83 8.75 -4.09
CA VAL A 92 0.04 9.93 -4.21
C VAL A 92 -0.53 11.09 -3.39
N LEU A 93 0.29 12.07 -3.05
CA LEU A 93 -0.16 13.34 -2.44
C LEU A 93 -0.50 14.38 -3.50
N ASN A 94 0.19 14.35 -4.63
CA ASN A 94 0.00 15.28 -5.72
C ASN A 94 -0.63 14.57 -6.92
N PRO A 95 -1.84 14.96 -7.36
CA PRO A 95 -2.53 14.32 -8.49
C PRO A 95 -1.73 14.29 -9.78
N TRP A 96 -0.85 15.27 -10.02
CA TRP A 96 0.02 15.32 -11.20
C TRP A 96 0.95 14.11 -11.33
N ASN A 97 1.22 13.41 -10.24
CA ASN A 97 2.06 12.21 -10.25
C ASN A 97 1.31 10.98 -10.79
N ILE A 98 -0.01 11.03 -10.91
CA ILE A 98 -0.81 9.88 -11.39
C ILE A 98 -0.43 9.53 -12.83
N ASP A 99 -0.35 10.53 -13.72
CA ASP A 99 -0.02 10.29 -15.13
C ASP A 99 1.36 9.63 -15.27
N ALA A 100 2.35 10.13 -14.53
CA ALA A 100 3.69 9.57 -14.52
C ALA A 100 3.76 8.15 -13.91
N LEU A 101 2.89 7.83 -12.95
CA LEU A 101 2.77 6.46 -12.43
C LEU A 101 2.10 5.52 -13.44
N GLN A 102 1.09 5.98 -14.17
CA GLN A 102 0.45 5.20 -15.23
C GLN A 102 1.44 4.89 -16.38
N GLU A 103 2.30 5.85 -16.74
CA GLU A 103 3.39 5.59 -17.68
C GLU A 103 4.34 4.52 -17.14
N ALA A 104 4.74 4.63 -15.87
CA ALA A 104 5.64 3.65 -15.25
C ALA A 104 5.01 2.24 -15.15
N GLU A 105 3.70 2.11 -14.88
CA GLU A 105 2.96 0.84 -14.96
C GLU A 105 3.06 0.25 -16.37
N LYS A 106 2.76 1.07 -17.38
CA LYS A 106 2.79 0.65 -18.78
C LYS A 106 4.18 0.20 -19.22
N ASP A 107 5.21 0.95 -18.84
CA ASP A 107 6.60 0.68 -19.21
C ASP A 107 7.13 -0.58 -18.52
N SER A 108 6.74 -0.82 -17.27
CA SER A 108 7.17 -1.99 -16.51
C SER A 108 6.39 -3.26 -16.84
N GLY A 109 5.17 -3.13 -17.37
CA GLY A 109 4.22 -4.23 -17.53
C GLY A 109 3.71 -4.81 -16.21
N GLN A 110 3.83 -4.04 -15.11
CA GLN A 110 3.36 -4.42 -13.77
C GLN A 110 2.23 -3.51 -13.34
N ASP A 111 1.38 -3.98 -12.43
CA ASP A 111 0.19 -3.27 -11.95
C ASP A 111 0.41 -2.64 -10.57
N VAL A 112 -0.29 -1.51 -10.32
CA VAL A 112 -0.37 -0.85 -9.01
C VAL A 112 -1.77 -0.97 -8.42
N TYR A 113 -1.88 -1.62 -7.28
CA TYR A 113 -3.13 -1.83 -6.54
C TYR A 113 -3.18 -0.92 -5.31
N THR A 114 -4.22 -0.10 -5.22
CA THR A 114 -4.46 0.76 -4.04
C THR A 114 -5.37 0.08 -3.04
N ILE A 115 -5.00 0.09 -1.76
CA ILE A 115 -5.83 -0.45 -0.68
C ILE A 115 -7.02 0.46 -0.40
N LEU A 116 -8.20 0.05 -0.87
CA LEU A 116 -9.48 0.68 -0.62
C LEU A 116 -10.43 -0.30 0.08
N GLN A 117 -10.06 -0.69 1.31
CA GLN A 117 -10.67 -1.78 2.06
C GLN A 117 -12.19 -1.66 2.25
N LEU A 118 -12.73 -0.45 2.31
CA LEU A 118 -14.19 -0.24 2.44
C LEU A 118 -14.98 -0.79 1.25
N ARG A 119 -14.39 -0.86 0.06
CA ARG A 119 -15.02 -1.47 -1.12
C ARG A 119 -15.35 -2.96 -0.90
N HIS A 120 -14.63 -3.62 -0.01
CA HIS A 120 -14.82 -5.03 0.32
C HIS A 120 -15.74 -5.26 1.53
N HIS A 121 -16.18 -4.19 2.21
CA HIS A 121 -17.08 -4.32 3.35
C HIS A 121 -18.45 -4.87 2.91
N LYS A 122 -18.97 -5.85 3.66
CA LYS A 122 -20.22 -6.57 3.29
C LYS A 122 -21.40 -5.62 3.05
N ALA A 123 -21.58 -4.63 3.94
CA ALA A 123 -22.68 -3.66 3.80
C ALA A 123 -22.52 -2.76 2.56
N ILE A 124 -21.29 -2.35 2.24
CA ILE A 124 -21.02 -1.52 1.05
C ILE A 124 -21.27 -2.33 -0.23
N LYS A 125 -20.84 -3.60 -0.28
CA LYS A 125 -21.15 -4.49 -1.41
C LYS A 125 -22.65 -4.70 -1.58
N ALA A 126 -23.38 -4.92 -0.49
CA ALA A 126 -24.83 -5.08 -0.52
C ALA A 126 -25.54 -3.80 -0.99
N LEU A 127 -25.09 -2.63 -0.52
CA LEU A 127 -25.62 -1.34 -0.96
C LEU A 127 -25.36 -1.11 -2.46
N LYS A 128 -24.12 -1.36 -2.91
CA LYS A 128 -23.75 -1.26 -4.32
C LYS A 128 -24.65 -2.13 -5.19
N LYS A 129 -24.79 -3.41 -4.84
CA LYS A 129 -25.67 -4.35 -5.54
C LYS A 129 -27.11 -3.84 -5.62
N LYS A 130 -27.66 -3.34 -4.51
CA LYS A 130 -29.03 -2.77 -4.47
C LYS A 130 -29.21 -1.58 -5.40
N VAL A 131 -28.18 -0.73 -5.54
CA VAL A 131 -28.20 0.42 -6.46
C VAL A 131 -28.11 -0.07 -7.92
N GLU A 132 -27.22 -1.01 -8.22
CA GLU A 132 -27.03 -1.57 -9.57
C GLU A 132 -28.25 -2.36 -10.09
N GLU A 133 -28.98 -3.02 -9.20
CA GLU A 133 -30.23 -3.75 -9.52
C GLU A 133 -31.45 -2.84 -9.56
N GLY A 134 -31.31 -1.55 -9.20
CA GLY A 134 -32.41 -0.58 -9.25
C GLY A 134 -32.66 -0.08 -10.67
N PRO A 135 -33.78 0.67 -10.87
CA PRO A 135 -34.08 1.26 -12.17
C PRO A 135 -32.95 2.18 -12.65
N SER A 136 -32.57 2.05 -13.93
CA SER A 136 -31.44 2.80 -14.52
C SER A 136 -31.66 4.31 -14.63
N ASP A 137 -32.91 4.74 -14.59
CA ASP A 137 -33.35 6.15 -14.64
C ASP A 137 -33.50 6.78 -13.25
N LYS A 138 -33.28 6.01 -12.18
CA LYS A 138 -33.41 6.50 -10.82
C LYS A 138 -32.18 7.30 -10.40
N ILE A 139 -32.42 8.51 -9.92
CA ILE A 139 -31.42 9.38 -9.30
C ILE A 139 -31.43 9.11 -7.80
N TYR A 140 -30.23 8.98 -7.23
CA TYR A 140 -30.02 8.74 -5.79
C TYR A 140 -29.31 9.93 -5.17
N ASP A 141 -29.85 10.46 -4.08
CA ASP A 141 -29.10 11.34 -3.19
C ASP A 141 -28.30 10.50 -2.21
N ILE A 142 -27.00 10.79 -2.09
CA ILE A 142 -26.09 10.04 -1.22
C ILE A 142 -25.49 11.00 -0.20
N ASP A 143 -25.78 10.75 1.08
CA ASP A 143 -25.10 11.39 2.20
C ASP A 143 -24.16 10.37 2.85
N LEU A 144 -22.86 10.64 2.79
CA LEU A 144 -21.82 9.80 3.37
C LEU A 144 -21.08 10.54 4.47
N THR A 145 -21.31 10.14 5.71
CA THR A 145 -20.61 10.69 6.87
C THR A 145 -19.60 9.68 7.43
N TYR A 146 -18.32 10.07 7.50
CA TYR A 146 -17.26 9.28 8.11
C TYR A 146 -16.70 10.02 9.32
N LEU A 147 -17.03 9.54 10.52
CA LEU A 147 -16.56 10.10 11.78
C LEU A 147 -15.47 9.20 12.39
N THR A 148 -14.33 9.80 12.72
CA THR A 148 -13.25 9.09 13.39
C THR A 148 -12.56 9.99 14.42
N SER A 149 -12.30 9.44 15.60
CA SER A 149 -11.53 10.13 16.62
C SER A 149 -10.04 10.08 16.30
N ARG A 150 -9.32 11.12 16.70
CA ARG A 150 -7.86 11.20 16.62
C ARG A 150 -7.28 11.43 18.02
N GLY A 151 -6.35 10.56 18.45
CA GLY A 151 -5.59 10.75 19.67
C GLY A 151 -4.53 11.86 19.51
N LYS A 152 -4.01 12.40 20.60
CA LYS A 152 -2.96 13.42 20.58
C LYS A 152 -1.72 13.01 19.77
N TRP A 153 -1.38 11.71 19.79
CA TRP A 153 -0.28 11.12 19.02
C TRP A 153 -0.40 11.36 17.51
N TYR A 154 -1.61 11.52 16.97
CA TYR A 154 -1.84 11.76 15.56
C TYR A 154 -1.12 13.02 15.10
N TYR A 155 -1.27 14.11 15.84
CA TYR A 155 -0.71 15.42 15.51
C TYR A 155 0.81 15.54 15.77
N THR A 156 1.38 14.64 16.57
CA THR A 156 2.82 14.55 16.80
C THR A 156 3.54 13.60 15.87
N SER A 157 2.81 12.85 15.06
CA SER A 157 3.34 11.96 14.04
C SER A 157 3.35 12.63 12.65
N TRP A 158 3.96 11.96 11.68
CA TRP A 158 3.93 12.40 10.27
C TRP A 158 2.51 12.64 9.74
N LYS A 159 1.49 12.04 10.34
CA LYS A 159 0.08 12.18 9.95
C LYS A 159 -0.49 13.56 10.24
N GLY A 160 0.06 14.27 11.23
CA GLY A 160 -0.30 15.65 11.53
C GLY A 160 0.42 16.70 10.69
N ASP A 161 1.42 16.28 9.92
CA ASP A 161 2.17 17.11 9.00
C ASP A 161 1.50 17.07 7.61
N LEU A 162 1.03 18.23 7.15
CA LEU A 162 0.30 18.38 5.88
C LEU A 162 1.14 17.95 4.67
N GLU A 163 2.42 18.28 4.66
CA GLU A 163 3.31 17.95 3.54
C GLU A 163 3.59 16.44 3.46
N LYS A 164 3.57 15.76 4.61
CA LYS A 164 3.82 14.31 4.67
C LYS A 164 2.56 13.46 4.55
N SER A 165 1.42 13.99 5.01
CA SER A 165 0.16 13.24 5.01
C SER A 165 -0.74 13.56 3.81
N GLY A 166 -0.60 14.74 3.23
CA GLY A 166 -1.53 15.30 2.25
C GLY A 166 -2.79 15.91 2.87
N GLY A 167 -2.80 16.07 4.20
CA GLY A 167 -3.97 16.51 4.95
C GLY A 167 -4.87 15.35 5.40
N ILE A 168 -6.04 15.69 5.92
CA ILE A 168 -7.05 14.74 6.43
C ILE A 168 -8.24 14.69 5.48
#